data_e42ae01dc6bd2b17a7e2b4f29a09de68
#
_entry.id   e42ae01dc6bd2b17a7e2b4f29a09de68
#
_cell.length_a   1.000
_cell.length_b   1.000
_cell.length_c   1.000
_cell.angle_alpha   90.00
_cell.angle_beta   90.00
_cell.angle_gamma   90.00
#
_symmetry.space_group_name_H-M   'P 1'
#
loop_
_entity.id
_entity.type
_entity.pdbx_description
1 polymer ?
#
loop_
_entity_poly.entity_id
_entity_poly.type
_entity_poly.pdbx_seq_one_letter_code
_entity_poly.pdbx_strand_id
1 'polypeptide(L)'
;LGHPFFSFLFNSNSIPMETNIQHLKEQLSQFCGSQQIFTLPLCRTRYTEGMRFLAQTANAFWLLTDASVMGKSLRNKSRFITIDFKRYSPTEVETHGHDAVITYTDGNGIALAKQQYHFTDFPLEQIRLFFVDNTLLLPSEY
;
A
#
# COMPACT_ATOMS: atom_id res chain seq x y z
N LEU A 1 -6.25 16.87 -3.90
CA LEU A 1 -5.27 17.30 -4.03
C LEU A 1 -4.15 16.52 -4.72
N GLY A 2 -3.08 16.81 -5.04
CA GLY A 2 -2.03 16.14 -5.74
C GLY A 2 -2.42 15.64 -7.10
N HIS A 3 -3.65 15.78 -7.45
CA HIS A 3 -4.17 15.18 -8.65
C HIS A 3 -4.10 16.04 -9.89
N PRO A 4 -3.87 17.34 -9.83
CA PRO A 4 -3.72 18.10 -11.06
C PRO A 4 -2.66 17.51 -11.98
N PHE A 5 -1.54 17.09 -11.41
CA PHE A 5 -0.48 16.47 -12.18
C PHE A 5 -0.91 15.14 -12.74
N PHE A 6 -1.55 14.34 -11.91
CA PHE A 6 -1.99 13.00 -12.29
C PHE A 6 -3.06 13.06 -13.38
N SER A 7 -4.03 13.94 -13.20
CA SER A 7 -5.06 14.15 -14.20
C SER A 7 -4.48 14.63 -15.52
N PHE A 8 -3.49 15.50 -15.44
CA PHE A 8 -2.84 16.00 -16.64
C PHE A 8 -2.19 14.87 -17.44
N LEU A 9 -1.53 13.94 -16.75
CA LEU A 9 -0.92 12.81 -17.44
C LEU A 9 -1.95 11.99 -18.19
N PHE A 10 -3.07 11.70 -17.58
CA PHE A 10 -4.11 10.93 -18.25
C PHE A 10 -4.65 11.67 -19.45
N ASN A 11 -4.91 12.96 -19.31
CA ASN A 11 -5.48 13.75 -20.39
C ASN A 11 -4.52 13.86 -21.57
N SER A 12 -3.24 14.04 -21.30
CA SER A 12 -2.29 14.29 -22.37
C SER A 12 -1.93 13.06 -23.16
N ASN A 13 -2.08 11.86 -22.57
CA ASN A 13 -1.61 10.66 -23.23
C ASN A 13 -2.73 9.76 -23.72
N SER A 14 -3.95 10.03 -23.36
CA SER A 14 -5.11 9.23 -23.78
C SER A 14 -4.96 7.74 -23.42
N ILE A 15 -4.22 7.44 -22.36
CA ILE A 15 -4.01 6.07 -21.92
C ILE A 15 -5.18 5.66 -21.02
N PRO A 16 -5.85 4.54 -21.31
CA PRO A 16 -6.95 4.08 -20.48
C PRO A 16 -6.51 3.83 -19.05
N MET A 17 -7.40 4.06 -18.09
CA MET A 17 -7.12 3.86 -16.67
C MET A 17 -6.68 2.42 -16.41
N GLU A 18 -7.35 1.45 -17.02
CA GLU A 18 -7.00 0.04 -16.84
C GLU A 18 -5.57 -0.25 -17.30
N THR A 19 -5.15 0.37 -18.41
CA THR A 19 -3.79 0.18 -18.92
C THR A 19 -2.77 0.75 -17.95
N ASN A 20 -3.07 1.91 -17.36
CA ASN A 20 -2.18 2.53 -16.38
C ASN A 20 -2.08 1.69 -15.11
N ILE A 21 -3.19 1.13 -14.66
CA ILE A 21 -3.21 0.27 -13.48
C ILE A 21 -2.41 -1.00 -13.75
N GLN A 22 -2.62 -1.61 -14.90
CA GLN A 22 -1.88 -2.82 -15.25
C GLN A 22 -0.38 -2.55 -15.35
N HIS A 23 -0.01 -1.42 -15.94
CA HIS A 23 1.39 -1.02 -16.03
C HIS A 23 2.00 -0.83 -14.65
N LEU A 24 1.26 -0.20 -13.74
CA LEU A 24 1.71 -0.03 -12.37
C LEU A 24 1.96 -1.38 -11.69
N LYS A 25 1.02 -2.31 -11.84
CA LYS A 25 1.18 -3.66 -11.28
C LYS A 25 2.43 -4.34 -11.82
N GLU A 26 2.67 -4.21 -13.12
CA GLU A 26 3.84 -4.82 -13.74
C GLU A 26 5.12 -4.20 -13.22
N GLN A 27 5.15 -2.88 -13.07
CA GLN A 27 6.32 -2.21 -12.54
C GLN A 27 6.61 -2.62 -11.10
N LEU A 28 5.57 -2.74 -10.28
CA LEU A 28 5.73 -3.16 -8.88
C LEU A 28 6.30 -4.57 -8.79
N SER A 29 5.88 -5.47 -9.68
CA SER A 29 6.35 -6.86 -9.65
C SER A 29 7.81 -6.99 -10.04
N GLN A 30 8.42 -5.97 -10.64
CA GLN A 30 9.82 -6.00 -11.04
C GLN A 30 10.78 -5.69 -9.90
N PHE A 31 10.29 -5.13 -8.79
CA PHE A 31 11.15 -4.91 -7.65
C PHE A 31 11.43 -6.24 -6.97
N CYS A 32 12.69 -6.58 -6.88
CA CYS A 32 13.12 -7.83 -6.25
C CYS A 32 14.47 -7.59 -5.56
N GLY A 33 14.47 -7.59 -4.24
CA GLY A 33 15.70 -7.39 -3.50
C GLY A 33 16.20 -5.96 -3.59
N SER A 34 15.61 -5.06 -2.84
CA SER A 34 15.97 -3.65 -2.86
C SER A 34 17.39 -3.43 -2.41
N GLN A 35 18.13 -2.60 -3.15
CA GLN A 35 19.48 -2.22 -2.80
C GLN A 35 19.52 -1.00 -1.89
N GLN A 36 18.47 -0.20 -1.90
CA GLN A 36 18.37 0.97 -1.04
C GLN A 36 17.21 0.82 -0.07
N ILE A 37 17.46 1.17 1.17
CA ILE A 37 16.48 1.15 2.23
C ILE A 37 16.39 2.57 2.78
N PHE A 38 15.17 3.05 2.94
CA PHE A 38 14.92 4.40 3.43
C PHE A 38 14.35 4.34 4.84
N THR A 39 14.58 5.38 5.60
CA THR A 39 14.05 5.49 6.95
C THR A 39 12.89 6.48 6.96
N LEU A 40 11.80 6.10 7.62
CA LEU A 40 10.68 7.00 7.87
C LEU A 40 10.96 7.68 9.21
N PRO A 41 11.30 8.99 9.22
CA PRO A 41 11.83 9.61 10.43
C PRO A 41 10.88 9.58 11.62
N LEU A 42 9.59 9.78 11.35
CA LEU A 42 8.60 9.94 12.41
C LEU A 42 8.51 8.72 13.31
N CYS A 43 8.42 7.52 12.73
CA CYS A 43 8.26 6.30 13.51
C CYS A 43 9.51 5.43 13.52
N ARG A 44 10.56 5.86 12.83
CA ARG A 44 11.85 5.16 12.76
C ARG A 44 11.75 3.75 12.19
N THR A 45 10.81 3.56 11.30
CA THR A 45 10.72 2.33 10.52
C THR A 45 11.44 2.52 9.21
N ARG A 46 11.65 1.41 8.49
CA ARG A 46 12.30 1.46 7.19
C ARG A 46 11.33 1.04 6.10
N TYR A 47 11.64 1.42 4.88
CA TYR A 47 10.89 0.98 3.73
C TYR A 47 11.80 0.85 2.52
N THR A 48 11.40 0.01 1.60
CA THR A 48 12.22 -0.35 0.45
C THR A 48 12.01 0.59 -0.72
N GLU A 49 12.84 0.43 -1.76
CA GLU A 49 12.69 1.15 -3.00
C GLU A 49 11.32 0.89 -3.64
N GLY A 50 10.86 -0.36 -3.60
CA GLY A 50 9.55 -0.70 -4.16
C GLY A 50 8.43 0.03 -3.45
N MET A 51 8.49 0.11 -2.13
CA MET A 51 7.50 0.87 -1.37
C MET A 51 7.57 2.35 -1.68
N ARG A 52 8.79 2.89 -1.82
CA ARG A 52 8.95 4.29 -2.20
C ARG A 52 8.33 4.55 -3.56
N PHE A 53 8.59 3.67 -4.51
CA PHE A 53 8.03 3.78 -5.86
C PHE A 53 6.50 3.78 -5.81
N LEU A 54 5.92 2.85 -5.05
CA LEU A 54 4.47 2.78 -4.89
C LEU A 54 3.91 4.08 -4.31
N ALA A 55 4.52 4.56 -3.22
CA ALA A 55 4.05 5.76 -2.54
C ALA A 55 4.11 6.98 -3.45
N GLN A 56 5.16 7.09 -4.24
CA GLN A 56 5.32 8.22 -5.16
C GLN A 56 4.37 8.11 -6.35
N THR A 57 4.30 6.95 -6.96
CA THR A 57 3.54 6.75 -8.19
C THR A 57 2.04 6.80 -7.95
N ALA A 58 1.59 6.23 -6.85
CA ALA A 58 0.16 6.17 -6.50
C ALA A 58 -0.27 7.31 -5.59
N ASN A 59 0.62 8.25 -5.30
CA ASN A 59 0.36 9.35 -4.37
C ASN A 59 -0.17 8.80 -3.04
N ALA A 60 0.52 7.82 -2.51
CA ALA A 60 0.05 7.04 -1.37
C ALA A 60 1.04 7.02 -0.21
N PHE A 61 1.63 8.17 0.12
CA PHE A 61 2.47 8.25 1.31
C PHE A 61 1.67 8.01 2.59
N TRP A 62 0.36 8.27 2.56
CA TRP A 62 -0.50 7.94 3.67
C TRP A 62 -0.49 6.43 3.96
N LEU A 63 -0.45 5.60 2.91
CA LEU A 63 -0.40 4.15 3.07
C LEU A 63 0.93 3.73 3.69
N LEU A 64 2.02 4.30 3.20
CA LEU A 64 3.35 4.05 3.77
C LEU A 64 3.38 4.39 5.25
N THR A 65 2.85 5.55 5.62
CA THR A 65 2.85 6.00 7.01
C THR A 65 1.95 5.14 7.89
N ASP A 66 0.71 4.93 7.47
CA ASP A 66 -0.25 4.16 8.26
C ASP A 66 0.22 2.73 8.46
N ALA A 67 0.69 2.09 7.39
CA ALA A 67 1.17 0.71 7.48
C ALA A 67 2.41 0.60 8.36
N SER A 68 3.29 1.58 8.29
CA SER A 68 4.51 1.58 9.11
C SER A 68 4.20 1.77 10.59
N VAL A 69 3.33 2.70 10.91
CA VAL A 69 2.95 2.97 12.30
C VAL A 69 2.27 1.74 12.90
N MET A 70 1.31 1.17 12.18
CA MET A 70 0.60 0.00 12.68
C MET A 70 1.51 -1.22 12.75
N GLY A 71 2.32 -1.43 11.72
CA GLY A 71 3.28 -2.54 11.71
C GLY A 71 4.20 -2.49 12.91
N LYS A 72 4.72 -1.32 13.21
CA LYS A 72 5.59 -1.14 14.36
C LYS A 72 4.86 -1.46 15.67
N SER A 73 3.61 -1.04 15.79
CA SER A 73 2.82 -1.28 17.00
C SER A 73 2.50 -2.77 17.19
N LEU A 74 2.51 -3.54 16.12
CA LEU A 74 2.15 -4.96 16.16
C LEU A 74 3.36 -5.89 16.24
N ARG A 75 4.58 -5.35 16.27
CA ARG A 75 5.80 -6.17 16.25
C ARG A 75 5.87 -7.17 17.39
N ASN A 76 5.34 -6.83 18.54
CA ASN A 76 5.36 -7.71 19.70
C ASN A 76 4.38 -8.88 19.56
N LYS A 77 3.44 -8.80 18.62
CA LYS A 77 2.48 -9.88 18.38
C LYS A 77 2.91 -10.81 17.28
N SER A 78 3.67 -10.31 16.31
CA SER A 78 4.18 -11.14 15.22
C SER A 78 5.41 -10.49 14.61
N ARG A 79 6.39 -11.32 14.28
CA ARG A 79 7.59 -10.84 13.60
C ARG A 79 7.36 -10.58 12.14
N PHE A 80 6.40 -11.30 11.55
CA PHE A 80 6.05 -11.16 10.15
C PHE A 80 4.60 -10.71 10.08
N ILE A 81 4.37 -9.57 9.46
CA ILE A 81 3.03 -9.00 9.36
C ILE A 81 2.66 -8.86 7.91
N THR A 82 1.53 -9.45 7.53
CA THR A 82 0.95 -9.30 6.21
C THR A 82 -0.07 -8.16 6.27
N ILE A 83 0.04 -7.24 5.34
CA ILE A 83 -0.79 -6.04 5.30
C ILE A 83 -1.55 -6.05 3.98
N ASP A 84 -2.87 -6.20 4.06
CA ASP A 84 -3.71 -6.29 2.88
C ASP A 84 -4.64 -5.09 2.80
N PHE A 85 -4.46 -4.28 1.77
CA PHE A 85 -5.38 -3.21 1.44
C PHE A 85 -6.41 -3.72 0.45
N LYS A 86 -7.68 -3.40 0.71
CA LYS A 86 -8.76 -3.70 -0.23
C LYS A 86 -9.68 -2.51 -0.34
N ARG A 87 -9.94 -2.08 -1.58
CA ARG A 87 -10.96 -1.09 -1.87
C ARG A 87 -12.25 -1.83 -2.20
N TYR A 88 -13.33 -1.42 -1.56
CA TYR A 88 -14.63 -2.06 -1.75
C TYR A 88 -15.28 -1.61 -3.05
N SER A 89 -16.05 -2.50 -3.65
CA SER A 89 -16.92 -2.18 -4.77
C SER A 89 -18.08 -1.30 -4.27
N PRO A 90 -18.80 -0.61 -5.16
CA PRO A 90 -19.96 0.18 -4.74
C PRO A 90 -20.95 -0.61 -3.89
N THR A 91 -21.22 -1.86 -4.25
CA THR A 91 -22.11 -2.73 -3.49
C THR A 91 -21.55 -3.02 -2.09
N GLU A 92 -20.26 -3.29 -2.02
CA GLU A 92 -19.61 -3.56 -0.74
C GLU A 92 -19.59 -2.32 0.14
N VAL A 93 -19.43 -1.13 -0.46
CA VAL A 93 -19.48 0.12 0.29
C VAL A 93 -20.83 0.29 0.99
N GLU A 94 -21.91 -0.05 0.30
CA GLU A 94 -23.25 0.02 0.90
C GLU A 94 -23.36 -0.90 2.13
N THR A 95 -22.76 -2.09 2.04
CA THR A 95 -22.81 -3.06 3.13
C THR A 95 -21.92 -2.66 4.30
N HIS A 96 -20.70 -2.20 4.00
CA HIS A 96 -19.69 -1.95 5.03
C HIS A 96 -19.68 -0.53 5.56
N GLY A 97 -20.17 0.42 4.78
CA GLY A 97 -20.24 1.82 5.21
C GLY A 97 -18.95 2.60 5.08
N HIS A 98 -17.96 2.07 4.38
CA HIS A 98 -16.70 2.77 4.11
C HIS A 98 -16.07 2.24 2.81
N ASP A 99 -15.12 3.01 2.28
CA ASP A 99 -14.56 2.74 0.94
C ASP A 99 -13.53 1.63 0.93
N ALA A 100 -12.76 1.49 1.98
CA ALA A 100 -11.63 0.57 1.96
C ALA A 100 -11.26 0.10 3.35
N VAL A 101 -10.47 -0.96 3.40
CA VAL A 101 -9.98 -1.54 4.65
C VAL A 101 -8.55 -2.01 4.47
N ILE A 102 -7.73 -1.82 5.51
CA ILE A 102 -6.44 -2.49 5.61
C ILE A 102 -6.55 -3.52 6.72
N THR A 103 -6.19 -4.75 6.42
CA THR A 103 -6.20 -5.84 7.39
C THR A 103 -4.76 -6.26 7.66
N TYR A 104 -4.41 -6.36 8.93
CA TYR A 104 -3.09 -6.79 9.37
C TYR A 104 -3.21 -8.19 9.95
N THR A 105 -2.44 -9.13 9.40
CA THR A 105 -2.45 -10.52 9.87
C THR A 105 -1.02 -10.98 10.12
N ASP A 106 -0.88 -12.06 10.90
CA ASP A 106 0.42 -12.72 11.01
C ASP A 106 0.64 -13.61 9.78
N GLY A 107 1.76 -14.27 9.70
CA GLY A 107 2.06 -15.11 8.55
C GLY A 107 1.15 -16.33 8.41
N ASN A 108 0.31 -16.60 9.40
CA ASN A 108 -0.57 -17.77 9.42
C ASN A 108 -2.05 -17.41 9.30
N GLY A 109 -2.34 -16.17 8.93
CA GLY A 109 -3.72 -15.73 8.68
C GLY A 109 -4.49 -15.29 9.90
N ILE A 110 -3.85 -15.18 11.06
CA ILE A 110 -4.53 -14.69 12.26
C ILE A 110 -4.61 -13.17 12.20
N ALA A 111 -5.82 -12.62 12.29
CA ALA A 111 -6.03 -11.18 12.22
C ALA A 111 -5.48 -10.49 13.47
N LEU A 112 -4.71 -9.44 13.27
CA LEU A 112 -4.09 -8.66 14.35
C LEU A 112 -4.74 -7.29 14.50
N ALA A 113 -5.15 -6.67 13.40
CA ALA A 113 -5.75 -5.34 13.43
C ALA A 113 -6.43 -5.04 12.11
N LYS A 114 -7.29 -4.00 12.11
CA LYS A 114 -7.93 -3.49 10.92
C LYS A 114 -7.98 -1.97 10.98
N GLN A 115 -7.89 -1.33 9.82
CA GLN A 115 -8.11 0.10 9.68
C GLN A 115 -9.12 0.32 8.57
N GLN A 116 -10.11 1.17 8.82
CA GLN A 116 -11.17 1.46 7.86
C GLN A 116 -10.99 2.87 7.32
N TYR A 117 -11.28 3.05 6.03
CA TYR A 117 -11.15 4.33 5.36
C TYR A 117 -12.47 4.71 4.72
N HIS A 118 -13.01 5.87 5.10
CA HIS A 118 -14.26 6.35 4.53
C HIS A 118 -14.10 6.75 3.07
N PHE A 119 -12.91 7.20 2.70
CA PHE A 119 -12.62 7.63 1.34
C PHE A 119 -11.21 7.22 0.96
N THR A 120 -11.04 6.80 -0.27
CA THR A 120 -9.71 6.54 -0.82
C THR A 120 -9.69 6.79 -2.32
N ASP A 121 -8.57 7.33 -2.79
CA ASP A 121 -8.30 7.48 -4.21
C ASP A 121 -7.18 6.55 -4.67
N PHE A 122 -6.84 5.56 -3.85
CA PHE A 122 -5.79 4.62 -4.19
C PHE A 122 -6.16 3.89 -5.48
N PRO A 123 -5.24 3.84 -6.47
CA PRO A 123 -5.60 3.35 -7.81
C PRO A 123 -5.82 1.85 -7.91
N LEU A 124 -5.22 1.06 -7.02
CA LEU A 124 -5.36 -0.38 -7.08
C LEU A 124 -6.54 -0.84 -6.25
N GLU A 125 -7.21 -1.89 -6.72
CA GLU A 125 -8.32 -2.48 -5.97
C GLU A 125 -7.82 -3.16 -4.71
N GLN A 126 -6.66 -3.79 -4.80
CA GLN A 126 -6.05 -4.43 -3.63
C GLN A 126 -4.54 -4.48 -3.82
N ILE A 127 -3.84 -4.50 -2.70
CA ILE A 127 -2.40 -4.70 -2.69
C ILE A 127 -1.99 -5.33 -1.37
N ARG A 128 -0.99 -6.20 -1.43
CA ARG A 128 -0.40 -6.82 -0.26
C ARG A 128 0.98 -6.24 -0.01
N LEU A 129 1.27 -5.95 1.25
CA LEU A 129 2.58 -5.50 1.70
C LEU A 129 3.02 -6.41 2.84
N PHE A 130 4.31 -6.45 3.10
CA PHE A 130 4.86 -7.14 4.25
C PHE A 130 5.57 -6.14 5.16
N PHE A 131 5.48 -6.39 6.45
CA PHE A 131 6.27 -5.65 7.43
C PHE A 131 7.05 -6.66 8.25
N VAL A 132 8.37 -6.66 8.07
CA VAL A 132 9.26 -7.61 8.73
C VAL A 132 10.58 -6.92 8.99
N ASP A 133 11.17 -7.20 10.15
CA ASP A 133 12.44 -6.59 10.55
C ASP A 133 12.37 -5.05 10.46
N ASN A 134 11.30 -4.50 11.02
CA ASN A 134 11.08 -3.06 11.07
C ASN A 134 11.07 -2.38 9.69
N THR A 135 10.73 -3.15 8.64
CA THR A 135 10.80 -2.69 7.25
C THR A 135 9.52 -3.02 6.51
N LEU A 136 8.96 -2.01 5.84
CA LEU A 136 7.80 -2.18 4.97
C LEU A 136 8.30 -2.45 3.55
N LEU A 137 7.80 -3.51 2.92
CA LEU A 137 8.28 -3.92 1.61
C LEU A 137 7.18 -4.58 0.79
N LEU A 138 7.41 -4.65 -0.51
CA LEU A 138 6.53 -5.39 -1.42
C LEU A 138 6.82 -6.88 -1.30
N PRO A 139 5.80 -7.75 -1.55
CA PRO A 139 6.05 -9.19 -1.53
C PRO A 139 7.17 -9.63 -2.46
N SER A 140 7.30 -8.99 -3.63
CA SER A 140 8.35 -9.33 -4.58
C SER A 140 9.75 -9.02 -4.07
N GLU A 141 9.86 -8.21 -3.04
CA GLU A 141 11.15 -7.84 -2.45
C GLU A 141 11.53 -8.72 -1.26
N TYR A 142 10.62 -9.57 -0.84
CA TYR A 142 10.87 -10.46 0.27
C TYR A 142 11.64 -11.70 -0.20
#